data_69219605f998d57348aafff96c9bf43d
#
_entry.id   69219605f998d57348aafff96c9bf43d
#
_cell.length_a   1.000
_cell.length_b   1.000
_cell.length_c   1.000
_cell.angle_alpha   90.00
_cell.angle_beta   90.00
_cell.angle_gamma   90.00
#
_symmetry.space_group_name_H-M   'P 1'
#
loop_
_entity.id
_entity.type
_entity.pdbx_description
1 polymer ?
#
loop_
_entity_poly.entity_id
_entity_poly.type
_entity_poly.pdbx_seq_one_letter_code
_entity_poly.pdbx_strand_id
1 'polypeptide(L)'
;MTHIITSLCVRDRGCIEVCPVECMVPGFPKAEWPWIYIDPDTCIDCGACIPECPYAAIFPEDEVPSAYAAKGGEYISKVGLTGRFEGTNHSGKPIMLDTARQLTVGEVVDMTPDIKPNYDFFKTGPGYSTKDVDDGT
;
A
#
# COMPACT_ATOMS: atom_id res chain seq x y z
N MET A 1 -10.71 6.47 -13.67
CA MET A 1 -10.28 6.79 -12.28
C MET A 1 -9.40 5.66 -11.77
N THR A 2 -8.28 5.99 -11.16
CA THR A 2 -7.32 4.97 -10.69
C THR A 2 -7.79 4.27 -9.43
N HIS A 3 -7.19 3.11 -9.13
CA HIS A 3 -7.25 2.51 -7.81
C HIS A 3 -6.15 3.11 -6.93
N ILE A 4 -6.36 3.09 -5.61
CA ILE A 4 -5.42 3.62 -4.62
C ILE A 4 -5.09 2.53 -3.63
N ILE A 5 -3.81 2.34 -3.33
CA ILE A 5 -3.38 1.49 -2.23
C ILE A 5 -3.23 2.38 -0.99
N THR A 6 -3.91 2.02 0.08
CA THR A 6 -3.91 2.80 1.32
C THR A 6 -2.84 2.33 2.29
N SER A 7 -2.72 3.03 3.41
CA SER A 7 -1.78 2.70 4.48
C SER A 7 -2.03 1.34 5.16
N LEU A 8 -3.14 0.67 4.86
CA LEU A 8 -3.37 -0.71 5.30
C LEU A 8 -2.41 -1.70 4.63
N CYS A 9 -1.73 -1.29 3.57
CA CYS A 9 -0.80 -2.15 2.83
C CYS A 9 0.41 -2.53 3.69
N VAL A 10 0.71 -3.83 3.73
CA VAL A 10 1.90 -4.36 4.40
C VAL A 10 2.90 -4.96 3.40
N ARG A 11 2.85 -4.50 2.15
CA ARG A 11 3.83 -4.84 1.10
C ARG A 11 3.83 -6.31 0.71
N ASP A 12 2.65 -6.93 0.64
CA ASP A 12 2.53 -8.34 0.24
C ASP A 12 2.99 -8.60 -1.20
N ARG A 13 2.85 -7.63 -2.09
CA ARG A 13 3.26 -7.66 -3.50
C ARG A 13 2.41 -8.54 -4.41
N GLY A 14 1.42 -9.25 -3.91
CA GLY A 14 0.55 -10.06 -4.76
C GLY A 14 -0.17 -9.24 -5.82
N CYS A 15 -0.52 -7.99 -5.49
CA CYS A 15 -1.17 -7.08 -6.41
C CYS A 15 -0.30 -6.72 -7.63
N ILE A 16 1.02 -6.64 -7.45
CA ILE A 16 1.96 -6.27 -8.52
C ILE A 16 1.93 -7.30 -9.65
N GLU A 17 1.87 -8.57 -9.29
CA GLU A 17 1.94 -9.67 -10.25
C GLU A 17 0.71 -9.78 -11.14
N VAL A 18 -0.45 -9.30 -10.68
CA VAL A 18 -1.69 -9.42 -11.45
C VAL A 18 -2.03 -8.17 -12.24
N CYS A 19 -1.29 -7.08 -12.08
CA CYS A 19 -1.56 -5.84 -12.81
C CYS A 19 -1.16 -5.99 -14.28
N PRO A 20 -2.11 -5.92 -15.23
CA PRO A 20 -1.80 -6.16 -16.65
C PRO A 20 -0.97 -5.04 -17.29
N VAL A 21 -0.95 -3.86 -16.69
CA VAL A 21 -0.20 -2.70 -17.21
C VAL A 21 1.02 -2.34 -16.34
N GLU A 22 1.29 -3.16 -15.32
CA GLU A 22 2.46 -3.02 -14.45
C GLU A 22 2.62 -1.62 -13.86
N CYS A 23 1.53 -1.03 -13.39
CA CYS A 23 1.53 0.34 -12.89
C CYS A 23 1.79 0.45 -11.37
N MET A 24 2.16 -0.65 -10.73
CA MET A 24 2.40 -0.67 -9.29
C MET A 24 3.89 -0.75 -8.96
N VAL A 25 4.33 0.09 -8.02
CA VAL A 25 5.73 0.19 -7.64
C VAL A 25 5.86 0.20 -6.12
N PRO A 26 6.71 -0.66 -5.54
CA PRO A 26 6.97 -0.61 -4.11
C PRO A 26 7.77 0.64 -3.75
N GLY A 27 7.35 1.34 -2.70
CA GLY A 27 8.02 2.57 -2.27
C GLY A 27 9.35 2.31 -1.58
N PHE A 28 10.33 3.15 -1.86
CA PHE A 28 11.63 3.18 -1.20
C PHE A 28 12.16 4.60 -1.18
N PRO A 29 12.84 5.05 -0.12
CA PRO A 29 13.06 4.29 1.13
C PRO A 29 11.76 4.08 1.90
N LYS A 30 11.67 2.98 2.63
CA LYS A 30 10.43 2.62 3.36
C LYS A 30 10.04 3.65 4.40
N ALA A 31 11.01 4.40 4.96
CA ALA A 31 10.71 5.44 5.94
C ALA A 31 9.96 6.63 5.35
N GLU A 32 10.06 6.85 4.04
CA GLU A 32 9.38 7.96 3.34
C GLU A 32 8.20 7.47 2.51
N TRP A 33 8.28 6.25 1.97
CA TRP A 33 7.27 5.66 1.10
C TRP A 33 6.97 4.24 1.59
N PRO A 34 6.21 4.11 2.69
CA PRO A 34 6.10 2.84 3.39
C PRO A 34 5.27 1.75 2.71
N TRP A 35 4.44 2.06 1.69
CA TRP A 35 3.65 1.03 1.03
C TRP A 35 3.88 0.98 -0.48
N ILE A 36 3.01 0.29 -1.22
CA ILE A 36 3.09 0.15 -2.68
C ILE A 36 2.16 1.19 -3.30
N TYR A 37 2.58 1.78 -4.42
CA TYR A 37 1.88 2.89 -5.06
C TYR A 37 1.45 2.53 -6.47
N ILE A 38 0.29 3.07 -6.89
CA ILE A 38 -0.28 2.85 -8.22
C ILE A 38 -0.13 4.11 -9.04
N ASP A 39 0.49 3.99 -10.23
CA ASP A 39 0.59 5.12 -11.15
C ASP A 39 -0.79 5.47 -11.71
N PRO A 40 -1.35 6.63 -11.35
CA PRO A 40 -2.70 6.99 -11.78
C PRO A 40 -2.84 7.21 -13.27
N ASP A 41 -1.76 7.52 -13.97
CA ASP A 41 -1.79 7.75 -15.41
C ASP A 41 -1.75 6.44 -16.20
N THR A 42 -1.25 5.35 -15.59
CA THR A 42 -1.10 4.05 -16.26
C THR A 42 -2.21 3.08 -15.87
N CYS A 43 -2.75 3.21 -14.65
CA CYS A 43 -3.79 2.32 -14.14
C CYS A 43 -5.04 2.37 -15.03
N ILE A 44 -5.51 1.19 -15.47
CA ILE A 44 -6.70 1.06 -16.32
C ILE A 44 -7.98 0.77 -15.54
N ASP A 45 -7.91 0.84 -14.22
CA ASP A 45 -9.07 0.67 -13.33
C ASP A 45 -9.75 -0.70 -13.48
N CYS A 46 -8.99 -1.76 -13.76
CA CYS A 46 -9.55 -3.09 -14.00
C CYS A 46 -9.94 -3.85 -12.73
N GLY A 47 -9.44 -3.43 -11.56
CA GLY A 47 -9.79 -4.06 -10.28
C GLY A 47 -9.15 -5.41 -9.99
N ALA A 48 -8.29 -5.93 -10.86
CA ALA A 48 -7.66 -7.24 -10.66
C ALA A 48 -6.81 -7.32 -9.40
N CYS A 49 -6.25 -6.19 -8.96
CA CYS A 49 -5.39 -6.12 -7.78
C CYS A 49 -6.15 -6.27 -6.47
N ILE A 50 -7.41 -5.85 -6.41
CA ILE A 50 -8.18 -5.78 -5.16
C ILE A 50 -8.22 -7.13 -4.43
N PRO A 51 -8.61 -8.26 -5.06
CA PRO A 51 -8.69 -9.53 -4.34
C PRO A 51 -7.33 -10.10 -3.94
N GLU A 52 -6.25 -9.58 -4.50
CA GLU A 52 -4.90 -10.08 -4.21
C GLU A 52 -4.29 -9.47 -2.95
N CYS A 53 -4.91 -8.43 -2.38
CA CYS A 53 -4.41 -7.82 -1.15
C CYS A 53 -5.04 -8.51 0.06
N PRO A 54 -4.25 -9.20 0.92
CA PRO A 54 -4.79 -9.92 2.06
C PRO A 54 -5.39 -9.00 3.12
N TYR A 55 -5.05 -7.72 3.12
CA TYR A 55 -5.55 -6.75 4.10
C TYR A 55 -6.58 -5.79 3.50
N ALA A 56 -7.02 -6.03 2.28
CA ALA A 56 -8.00 -5.20 1.59
C ALA A 56 -7.61 -3.72 1.60
N ALA A 57 -6.34 -3.44 1.28
CA ALA A 57 -5.80 -2.07 1.32
C ALA A 57 -6.10 -1.28 0.05
N ILE A 58 -6.62 -1.91 -1.00
CA ILE A 58 -6.79 -1.31 -2.32
C ILE A 58 -8.25 -0.95 -2.55
N PHE A 59 -8.49 0.30 -2.96
CA PHE A 59 -9.83 0.81 -3.23
C PHE A 59 -9.84 1.63 -4.52
N PRO A 60 -10.95 1.65 -5.27
CA PRO A 60 -11.13 2.71 -6.27
C PRO A 60 -11.02 4.07 -5.59
N GLU A 61 -10.47 5.06 -6.29
CA GLU A 61 -10.16 6.36 -5.68
C GLU A 61 -11.37 7.01 -4.99
N ASP A 62 -12.54 6.91 -5.59
CA ASP A 62 -13.78 7.50 -5.05
C ASP A 62 -14.40 6.67 -3.93
N GLU A 63 -13.86 5.49 -3.65
CA GLU A 63 -14.35 4.59 -2.60
C GLU A 63 -13.38 4.46 -1.44
N VAL A 64 -12.27 5.21 -1.43
CA VAL A 64 -11.34 5.22 -0.30
C VAL A 64 -12.10 5.70 0.93
N PRO A 65 -12.19 4.88 1.99
CA PRO A 65 -13.06 5.20 3.12
C PRO A 65 -12.53 6.35 3.98
N SER A 66 -13.43 7.27 4.36
CA SER A 66 -13.12 8.32 5.33
C SER A 66 -13.30 7.85 6.77
N ALA A 67 -13.96 6.71 6.97
CA ALA A 67 -14.21 6.15 8.29
C ALA A 67 -14.12 4.61 8.23
N TYR A 68 -12.90 4.12 8.04
CA TYR A 68 -12.65 2.68 8.03
C TYR A 68 -12.67 2.13 9.45
N ALA A 69 -13.56 1.18 9.72
CA ALA A 69 -13.63 0.53 11.03
C ALA A 69 -12.79 -0.75 11.02
N ALA A 70 -11.76 -0.81 11.84
CA ALA A 70 -10.86 -1.95 11.91
C ALA A 70 -11.56 -3.19 12.44
N LYS A 71 -11.28 -4.32 11.80
CA LYS A 71 -11.87 -5.62 12.17
C LYS A 71 -11.00 -6.39 13.16
N GLY A 72 -9.74 -6.02 13.27
CA GLY A 72 -8.75 -6.66 14.12
C GLY A 72 -7.64 -7.27 13.31
N GLY A 73 -6.41 -7.09 13.76
CA GLY A 73 -5.23 -7.64 13.10
C GLY A 73 -4.65 -6.81 11.99
N GLU A 74 -5.34 -5.78 11.54
CA GLU A 74 -4.80 -4.89 10.50
C GLU A 74 -3.69 -4.00 11.06
N TYR A 75 -2.76 -3.64 10.19
CA TYR A 75 -1.73 -2.64 10.47
C TYR A 75 -1.86 -1.48 9.52
N ILE A 76 -1.53 -0.28 9.97
CA ILE A 76 -1.30 0.85 9.08
C ILE A 76 0.18 1.18 9.09
N SER A 77 0.68 1.64 7.94
CA SER A 77 2.09 1.99 7.77
C SER A 77 2.15 3.41 7.23
N LYS A 78 2.68 4.34 8.04
CA LYS A 78 2.76 5.76 7.69
C LYS A 78 4.08 6.36 8.13
N VAL A 79 4.52 7.39 7.43
CA VAL A 79 5.68 8.18 7.82
C VAL A 79 5.46 8.73 9.23
N GLY A 80 6.45 8.57 10.09
CA GLY A 80 6.41 9.07 11.47
C GLY A 80 5.96 8.05 12.51
N LEU A 81 5.37 6.91 12.08
CA LEU A 81 5.07 5.83 13.01
C LEU A 81 6.36 5.10 13.40
N THR A 82 6.41 4.55 14.61
CA THR A 82 7.61 3.90 15.16
C THR A 82 7.41 2.42 15.48
N GLY A 83 6.21 1.89 15.28
CA GLY A 83 5.93 0.48 15.51
C GLY A 83 6.49 -0.40 14.40
N ARG A 84 6.52 -1.71 14.65
CA ARG A 84 7.12 -2.65 13.72
C ARG A 84 6.12 -3.72 13.29
N PHE A 85 6.14 -4.02 12.00
CA PHE A 85 5.43 -5.16 11.42
C PHE A 85 6.45 -6.13 10.84
N GLU A 86 6.29 -7.41 11.15
CA GLU A 86 7.09 -8.49 10.58
C GLU A 86 6.14 -9.57 10.07
N GLY A 87 6.42 -10.05 8.86
CA GLY A 87 5.60 -11.09 8.24
C GLY A 87 6.26 -11.62 6.99
N THR A 88 5.48 -12.27 6.15
CA THR A 88 5.95 -12.78 4.85
C THR A 88 5.02 -12.29 3.76
N ASN A 89 5.59 -12.05 2.56
CA ASN A 89 4.77 -11.69 1.40
C ASN A 89 4.19 -12.95 0.75
N HIS A 90 3.43 -12.78 -0.32
CA HIS A 90 2.80 -13.90 -1.04
C HIS A 90 3.80 -14.91 -1.61
N SER A 91 5.05 -14.51 -1.80
CA SER A 91 6.13 -15.39 -2.29
C SER A 91 6.90 -16.07 -1.17
N GLY A 92 6.53 -15.82 0.10
CA GLY A 92 7.22 -16.37 1.25
C GLY A 92 8.46 -15.59 1.68
N LYS A 93 8.74 -14.44 1.09
CA LYS A 93 9.87 -13.59 1.49
C LYS A 93 9.51 -12.75 2.71
N PRO A 94 10.49 -12.51 3.62
CA PRO A 94 10.20 -11.71 4.81
C PRO A 94 9.89 -10.26 4.48
N ILE A 95 8.94 -9.71 5.22
CA ILE A 95 8.59 -8.28 5.19
C ILE A 95 8.91 -7.69 6.55
N MET A 96 9.55 -6.53 6.57
CA MET A 96 9.83 -5.80 7.80
C MET A 96 9.52 -4.31 7.59
N LEU A 97 8.61 -3.78 8.40
CA LEU A 97 8.23 -2.37 8.38
C LEU A 97 8.45 -1.78 9.77
N ASP A 98 9.19 -0.69 9.86
CA ASP A 98 9.47 0.00 11.12
C ASP A 98 8.58 1.23 11.33
N THR A 99 7.65 1.47 10.40
CA THR A 99 6.73 2.60 10.42
C THR A 99 5.28 2.11 10.48
N ALA A 100 5.02 1.02 11.17
CA ALA A 100 3.71 0.40 11.24
C ALA A 100 3.08 0.56 12.63
N ARG A 101 1.75 0.47 12.69
CA ARG A 101 0.99 0.41 13.95
C ARG A 101 -0.19 -0.54 13.76
N GLN A 102 -0.39 -1.44 14.72
CA GLN A 102 -1.54 -2.33 14.70
C GLN A 102 -2.81 -1.58 15.08
N LEU A 103 -3.88 -1.78 14.33
CA LEU A 103 -5.18 -1.19 14.63
C LEU A 103 -5.91 -2.01 15.70
N THR A 104 -6.61 -1.31 16.59
CA THR A 104 -7.48 -1.93 17.57
C THR A 104 -8.82 -2.26 16.93
N VAL A 105 -9.45 -3.37 17.34
CA VAL A 105 -10.80 -3.73 16.87
C VAL A 105 -11.76 -2.57 17.12
N GLY A 106 -12.46 -2.16 16.05
CA GLY A 106 -13.41 -1.05 16.12
C GLY A 106 -12.80 0.34 16.00
N GLU A 107 -11.47 0.42 15.89
CA GLU A 107 -10.82 1.72 15.65
C GLU A 107 -11.22 2.26 14.29
N VAL A 108 -11.58 3.55 14.24
CA VAL A 108 -11.99 4.21 12.99
C VAL A 108 -10.83 5.04 12.47
N VAL A 109 -10.47 4.83 11.21
CA VAL A 109 -9.35 5.51 10.55
C VAL A 109 -9.83 6.14 9.25
N ASP A 110 -9.44 7.41 9.04
CA ASP A 110 -9.68 8.10 7.77
C ASP A 110 -8.55 7.73 6.80
N MET A 111 -8.88 7.05 5.71
CA MET A 111 -7.94 6.63 4.69
C MET A 111 -7.81 7.63 3.54
N THR A 112 -8.64 8.66 3.50
CA THR A 112 -8.61 9.62 2.40
C THR A 112 -7.28 10.39 2.27
N PRO A 113 -6.54 10.69 3.38
CA PRO A 113 -5.22 11.29 3.23
C PRO A 113 -4.20 10.43 2.50
N ASP A 114 -4.46 9.13 2.34
CA ASP A 114 -3.55 8.20 1.66
C ASP A 114 -3.60 8.36 0.13
N ILE A 115 -4.59 9.08 -0.39
CA ILE A 115 -4.72 9.35 -1.82
C ILE A 115 -3.57 10.22 -2.33
N LYS A 116 -3.26 11.29 -1.61
CA LYS A 116 -2.22 12.24 -2.02
C LYS A 116 -0.84 11.61 -2.18
N PRO A 117 -0.34 10.81 -1.22
CA PRO A 117 0.95 10.14 -1.39
C PRO A 117 1.02 9.25 -2.62
N ASN A 118 -0.09 8.64 -3.03
CA ASN A 118 -0.11 7.82 -4.23
C ASN A 118 0.23 8.64 -5.48
N TYR A 119 -0.30 9.85 -5.58
CA TYR A 119 0.03 10.76 -6.69
C TYR A 119 1.43 11.32 -6.55
N ASP A 120 1.82 11.71 -5.32
CA ASP A 120 3.12 12.34 -5.06
C ASP A 120 4.28 11.40 -5.37
N PHE A 121 4.11 10.10 -5.15
CA PHE A 121 5.14 9.10 -5.41
C PHE A 121 5.63 9.17 -6.86
N PHE A 122 4.73 9.39 -7.80
CA PHE A 122 5.05 9.46 -9.24
C PHE A 122 5.34 10.87 -9.74
N LYS A 123 5.06 11.92 -8.95
CA LYS A 123 5.34 13.31 -9.31
C LYS A 123 6.65 13.81 -8.74
N THR A 124 6.82 13.67 -7.42
CA THR A 124 7.97 14.21 -6.69
C THR A 124 8.80 13.14 -6.02
N GLY A 125 8.26 11.93 -5.90
CA GLY A 125 8.94 10.80 -5.31
C GLY A 125 9.75 10.01 -6.32
N PRO A 126 10.25 8.83 -5.94
CA PRO A 126 11.11 8.03 -6.80
C PRO A 126 10.41 7.41 -8.02
N GLY A 127 9.07 7.25 -7.98
CA GLY A 127 8.34 6.66 -9.10
C GLY A 127 8.89 5.32 -9.51
N TYR A 128 8.99 5.08 -10.82
CA TYR A 128 9.44 3.79 -11.34
C TYR A 128 10.91 3.46 -11.04
N SER A 129 11.68 4.39 -10.49
CA SER A 129 13.09 4.13 -10.19
C SER A 129 13.29 3.05 -9.14
N THR A 130 12.26 2.79 -8.31
CA THR A 130 12.31 1.75 -7.26
C THR A 130 11.58 0.47 -7.64
N LYS A 131 11.12 0.36 -8.89
CA LYS A 131 10.29 -0.78 -9.33
C LYS A 131 10.97 -2.13 -9.11
N ASP A 132 12.27 -2.22 -9.37
CA ASP A 132 13.02 -3.46 -9.30
C ASP A 132 13.81 -3.63 -8.01
N VAL A 133 13.62 -2.73 -7.03
CA VAL A 133 14.31 -2.85 -5.75
C VAL A 133 13.75 -4.05 -4.98
N ASP A 134 14.64 -4.90 -4.49
CA ASP A 134 14.25 -6.08 -3.72
C ASP A 134 13.83 -5.65 -2.31
N ASP A 135 12.59 -6.04 -1.95
CA ASP A 135 12.01 -5.76 -0.65
C ASP A 135 12.22 -6.92 0.35
N GLY A 136 12.86 -7.98 -0.08
CA GLY A 136 13.01 -9.22 0.68
C GLY A 136 14.11 -9.22 1.72
N THR A 137 14.36 -8.09 2.32
CA THR A 137 15.38 -7.96 3.36
C THR A 137 14.84 -8.26 4.74
#